data_b287340bbb42b39c81ea3a243bbeb6e5
#
_entry.id   b287340bbb42b39c81ea3a243bbeb6e5
#
_cell.length_a   1.000
_cell.length_b   1.000
_cell.length_c   1.000
_cell.angle_alpha   90.00
_cell.angle_beta   90.00
_cell.angle_gamma   90.00
#
_symmetry.space_group_name_H-M   'P 1'
#
loop_
_entity.id
_entity.type
_entity.pdbx_description
1 polymer ?
#
loop_
_entity_poly.entity_id
_entity_poly.type
_entity_poly.pdbx_seq_one_letter_code
_entity_poly.pdbx_strand_id
1 'polypeptide(L)'
;IKNNLRDFRIFGPDETASNRLQASYEVTNKQWDAGYISDEVDEHMHVSGQVVEQLSEHQMEGFLEAYLLTGRHGIWSSYESFVHVIDSMLNQHAKWLEATVREIPWRKPIASMNLLVSSHVWRQDHNGFSHQDPGVTSVLLNKCFHNDHVIGIYFATDANMLLAIAEKCYKSTNKINAIIAGKQPAATWLTLDEARAELEKGAAAWDWASTAKNNDEAEVVLAAAGDVPTQEIMAASDRLKELGV
;
A
#
# COMPACT_ATOMS: atom_id res chain seq x y z
N ILE A 1 12.49 0.90 -9.83
CA ILE A 1 12.93 2.06 -10.62
C ILE A 1 14.34 1.82 -11.15
N LYS A 2 15.36 1.61 -10.30
CA LYS A 2 16.77 1.44 -10.74
C LYS A 2 16.95 0.49 -11.92
N ASN A 3 16.23 -0.62 -11.94
CA ASN A 3 16.29 -1.64 -12.99
C ASN A 3 15.20 -1.47 -14.07
N ASN A 4 14.34 -0.46 -13.94
CA ASN A 4 13.25 -0.18 -14.86
C ASN A 4 13.05 1.34 -15.00
N LEU A 5 13.91 1.96 -15.80
CA LEU A 5 13.93 3.41 -15.99
C LEU A 5 12.84 3.94 -16.94
N ARG A 6 12.02 3.11 -17.55
CA ARG A 6 11.04 3.55 -18.55
C ARG A 6 9.61 3.19 -18.23
N ASP A 7 9.41 2.06 -17.55
CA ASP A 7 8.09 1.43 -17.46
C ASP A 7 7.55 1.38 -16.04
N PHE A 8 8.19 2.06 -15.08
CA PHE A 8 7.73 2.19 -13.71
C PHE A 8 7.76 3.65 -13.26
N ARG A 9 6.65 4.14 -12.72
CA ARG A 9 6.55 5.49 -12.15
C ARG A 9 5.90 5.50 -10.77
N ILE A 10 6.27 6.49 -9.97
CA ILE A 10 5.61 6.82 -8.72
C ILE A 10 4.73 8.03 -8.99
N PHE A 11 3.48 7.95 -8.54
CA PHE A 11 2.50 9.03 -8.61
C PHE A 11 2.06 9.40 -7.20
N GLY A 12 1.93 10.68 -6.90
CA GLY A 12 1.47 11.13 -5.60
C GLY A 12 1.21 12.63 -5.55
N PRO A 13 0.31 13.07 -4.66
CA PRO A 13 0.01 14.49 -4.48
C PRO A 13 1.07 15.16 -3.58
N ASP A 14 2.29 15.40 -4.10
CA ASP A 14 3.37 16.10 -3.38
C ASP A 14 3.82 15.43 -2.05
N GLU A 15 3.82 14.10 -1.97
CA GLU A 15 4.03 13.40 -0.71
C GLU A 15 5.07 12.27 -0.78
N THR A 16 5.86 12.18 -1.84
CA THR A 16 6.81 11.07 -2.03
C THR A 16 7.77 10.91 -0.86
N ALA A 17 8.41 11.99 -0.42
CA ALA A 17 9.35 11.95 0.71
C ALA A 17 8.65 11.70 2.05
N SER A 18 7.48 12.31 2.30
CA SER A 18 6.74 12.12 3.54
C SER A 18 6.09 10.73 3.63
N ASN A 19 5.84 10.08 2.50
CA ASN A 19 5.45 8.68 2.40
C ASN A 19 6.64 7.69 2.47
N ARG A 20 7.84 8.18 2.82
CA ARG A 20 9.08 7.39 2.95
C ARG A 20 9.58 6.76 1.66
N LEU A 21 9.25 7.34 0.51
CA LEU A 21 9.72 6.92 -0.81
C LEU A 21 10.89 7.76 -1.33
N GLN A 22 11.49 8.61 -0.50
CA GLN A 22 12.61 9.51 -0.88
C GLN A 22 13.83 8.78 -1.44
N ALA A 23 14.04 7.50 -1.09
CA ALA A 23 15.11 6.70 -1.69
C ALA A 23 15.00 6.56 -3.22
N SER A 24 13.82 6.84 -3.79
CA SER A 24 13.65 6.91 -5.24
C SER A 24 14.49 8.02 -5.87
N TYR A 25 14.74 9.11 -5.15
CA TYR A 25 15.55 10.24 -5.62
C TYR A 25 17.05 9.93 -5.74
N GLU A 26 17.52 8.83 -5.20
CA GLU A 26 18.88 8.33 -5.44
C GLU A 26 19.08 7.81 -6.87
N VAL A 27 17.99 7.51 -7.59
CA VAL A 27 18.04 6.88 -8.92
C VAL A 27 17.19 7.56 -9.97
N THR A 28 16.34 8.50 -9.59
CA THR A 28 15.49 9.27 -10.51
C THR A 28 15.16 10.63 -9.90
N ASN A 29 14.41 11.44 -10.65
CA ASN A 29 13.96 12.76 -10.22
C ASN A 29 12.44 12.87 -10.30
N LYS A 30 11.90 13.97 -9.79
CA LYS A 30 10.54 14.42 -10.09
C LYS A 30 10.47 14.80 -11.56
N GLN A 31 9.40 14.42 -12.24
CA GLN A 31 9.16 14.88 -13.61
C GLN A 31 8.75 16.34 -13.59
N TRP A 32 9.48 17.15 -14.34
CA TRP A 32 9.19 18.56 -14.49
C TRP A 32 9.36 19.01 -15.93
N ASP A 33 8.27 19.47 -16.54
CA ASP A 33 8.19 19.78 -17.97
C ASP A 33 7.96 21.28 -18.23
N ALA A 34 7.77 22.07 -17.17
CA ALA A 34 7.66 23.52 -17.26
C ALA A 34 9.04 24.18 -17.36
N GLY A 35 9.10 25.41 -17.85
CA GLY A 35 10.34 26.19 -17.87
C GLY A 35 10.91 26.39 -16.46
N TYR A 36 12.24 26.35 -16.36
CA TYR A 36 12.93 26.61 -15.10
C TYR A 36 13.06 28.13 -14.89
N ILE A 37 12.75 28.58 -13.67
CA ILE A 37 13.17 29.88 -13.17
C ILE A 37 14.46 29.61 -12.39
N SER A 38 15.59 30.13 -12.86
CA SER A 38 16.94 29.70 -12.48
C SER A 38 17.30 29.77 -11.00
N ASP A 39 16.56 30.55 -10.22
CA ASP A 39 16.87 30.81 -8.81
C ASP A 39 15.88 30.10 -7.84
N GLU A 40 14.89 29.36 -8.37
CA GLU A 40 13.84 28.71 -7.59
C GLU A 40 13.69 27.23 -7.91
N VAL A 41 14.71 26.58 -8.45
CA VAL A 41 14.63 25.16 -8.83
C VAL A 41 14.65 24.31 -7.56
N ASP A 42 13.54 23.64 -7.30
CA ASP A 42 13.49 22.59 -6.29
C ASP A 42 14.49 21.47 -6.63
N GLU A 43 15.11 20.90 -5.62
CA GLU A 43 16.00 19.76 -5.79
C GLU A 43 15.23 18.59 -6.45
N HIS A 44 15.93 17.78 -7.21
CA HIS A 44 15.38 16.58 -7.85
C HIS A 44 14.38 16.80 -9.00
N MET A 45 14.38 17.94 -9.70
CA MET A 45 13.55 18.15 -10.90
C MET A 45 14.27 17.80 -12.19
N HIS A 46 13.61 17.07 -13.09
CA HIS A 46 14.13 16.77 -14.43
C HIS A 46 13.02 16.35 -15.39
N VAL A 47 13.13 16.72 -16.67
CA VAL A 47 12.11 16.38 -17.69
C VAL A 47 11.86 14.89 -17.88
N SER A 48 12.83 14.04 -17.57
CA SER A 48 12.73 12.58 -17.64
C SER A 48 12.53 11.91 -16.27
N GLY A 49 12.16 12.66 -15.24
CA GLY A 49 11.89 12.11 -13.91
C GLY A 49 10.79 11.05 -13.92
N GLN A 50 10.88 10.09 -13.00
CA GLN A 50 9.88 9.02 -12.88
C GLN A 50 8.98 9.18 -11.65
N VAL A 51 9.19 10.20 -10.85
CA VAL A 51 8.29 10.62 -9.77
C VAL A 51 7.41 11.74 -10.31
N VAL A 52 6.11 11.50 -10.36
CA VAL A 52 5.11 12.47 -10.83
C VAL A 52 4.35 12.97 -9.63
N GLU A 53 4.56 14.22 -9.28
CA GLU A 53 3.89 14.88 -8.16
C GLU A 53 3.04 16.05 -8.64
N GLN A 54 1.79 16.08 -8.22
CA GLN A 54 0.88 17.19 -8.45
C GLN A 54 -0.21 17.20 -7.38
N LEU A 55 -0.46 18.34 -6.77
CA LEU A 55 -1.49 18.53 -5.73
C LEU A 55 -2.91 18.30 -6.28
N SER A 56 -3.16 17.08 -6.68
CA SER A 56 -4.45 16.59 -7.13
C SER A 56 -4.45 15.07 -7.12
N GLU A 57 -5.10 14.48 -6.14
CA GLU A 57 -5.28 13.03 -6.02
C GLU A 57 -5.95 12.46 -7.28
N HIS A 58 -6.96 13.14 -7.81
CA HIS A 58 -7.67 12.73 -9.02
C HIS A 58 -6.74 12.64 -10.24
N GLN A 59 -5.88 13.65 -10.44
CA GLN A 59 -4.96 13.63 -11.57
C GLN A 59 -3.89 12.55 -11.41
N MET A 60 -3.37 12.39 -10.20
CA MET A 60 -2.32 11.39 -9.95
C MET A 60 -2.84 9.96 -10.09
N GLU A 61 -4.05 9.69 -9.61
CA GLU A 61 -4.71 8.40 -9.84
C GLU A 61 -5.02 8.19 -11.32
N GLY A 62 -5.63 9.17 -11.99
CA GLY A 62 -5.94 9.11 -13.41
C GLY A 62 -4.71 8.94 -14.30
N PHE A 63 -3.58 9.57 -13.94
CA PHE A 63 -2.32 9.36 -14.64
C PHE A 63 -1.76 7.95 -14.42
N LEU A 64 -1.85 7.41 -13.20
CA LEU A 64 -1.49 6.03 -12.95
C LEU A 64 -2.37 5.08 -13.76
N GLU A 65 -3.69 5.25 -13.73
CA GLU A 65 -4.63 4.43 -14.52
C GLU A 65 -4.26 4.44 -16.00
N ALA A 66 -4.10 5.62 -16.60
CA ALA A 66 -3.71 5.75 -17.99
C ALA A 66 -2.35 5.09 -18.29
N TYR A 67 -1.40 5.21 -17.36
CA TYR A 67 -0.07 4.63 -17.49
C TYR A 67 -0.11 3.09 -17.49
N LEU A 68 -0.93 2.49 -16.62
CA LEU A 68 -1.16 1.04 -16.57
C LEU A 68 -1.80 0.53 -17.86
N LEU A 69 -2.75 1.28 -18.43
CA LEU A 69 -3.40 0.95 -19.71
C LEU A 69 -2.42 0.90 -20.88
N THR A 70 -1.29 1.57 -20.79
CA THR A 70 -0.21 1.48 -21.80
C THR A 70 0.70 0.27 -21.63
N GLY A 71 0.41 -0.62 -20.68
CA GLY A 71 1.21 -1.81 -20.37
C GLY A 71 2.39 -1.57 -19.44
N ARG A 72 2.42 -0.42 -18.77
CA ARG A 72 3.46 -0.03 -17.81
C ARG A 72 3.04 -0.29 -16.37
N HIS A 73 3.96 -0.05 -15.43
CA HIS A 73 3.76 -0.31 -14.00
C HIS A 73 3.91 0.98 -13.20
N GLY A 74 3.22 1.06 -12.08
CA GLY A 74 3.35 2.20 -11.18
C GLY A 74 2.76 1.95 -9.81
N ILE A 75 2.94 2.95 -8.97
CA ILE A 75 2.35 3.03 -7.64
C ILE A 75 1.86 4.46 -7.41
N TRP A 76 0.72 4.58 -6.76
CA TRP A 76 0.20 5.82 -6.22
C TRP A 76 0.35 5.81 -4.70
N SER A 77 0.89 6.88 -4.13
CA SER A 77 1.08 6.98 -2.68
C SER A 77 0.38 8.20 -2.13
N SER A 78 -0.32 8.04 -1.01
CA SER A 78 -0.96 9.13 -0.30
C SER A 78 -1.24 8.77 1.15
N TYR A 79 -1.81 9.72 1.90
CA TYR A 79 -2.34 9.49 3.23
C TYR A 79 -3.75 8.91 3.19
N GLU A 80 -4.11 8.19 4.23
CA GLU A 80 -5.34 7.41 4.31
C GLU A 80 -6.61 8.23 4.04
N SER A 81 -6.71 9.42 4.62
CA SER A 81 -7.86 10.31 4.43
C SER A 81 -8.03 10.79 2.99
N PHE A 82 -6.93 11.01 2.27
CA PHE A 82 -6.99 11.54 0.91
C PHE A 82 -7.34 10.50 -0.15
N VAL A 83 -7.25 9.21 0.18
CA VAL A 83 -7.76 8.16 -0.71
C VAL A 83 -9.26 8.28 -0.93
N HIS A 84 -10.02 8.86 0.02
CA HIS A 84 -11.44 9.14 -0.17
C HIS A 84 -11.75 10.09 -1.32
N VAL A 85 -10.82 10.98 -1.67
CA VAL A 85 -10.97 11.88 -2.81
C VAL A 85 -11.12 11.12 -4.13
N ILE A 86 -10.50 9.94 -4.24
CA ILE A 86 -10.51 9.12 -5.47
C ILE A 86 -11.46 7.91 -5.40
N ASP A 87 -12.31 7.79 -4.40
CA ASP A 87 -13.24 6.67 -4.22
C ASP A 87 -14.05 6.35 -5.49
N SER A 88 -14.60 7.38 -6.11
CA SER A 88 -15.40 7.23 -7.33
C SER A 88 -14.57 6.73 -8.50
N MET A 89 -13.34 7.18 -8.65
CA MET A 89 -12.43 6.74 -9.71
C MET A 89 -12.01 5.29 -9.50
N LEU A 90 -11.63 4.91 -8.29
CA LEU A 90 -11.32 3.52 -7.95
C LEU A 90 -12.48 2.58 -8.24
N ASN A 91 -13.72 3.03 -7.98
CA ASN A 91 -14.93 2.28 -8.30
C ASN A 91 -15.12 2.09 -9.80
N GLN A 92 -14.86 3.12 -10.59
CA GLN A 92 -14.96 3.03 -12.05
C GLN A 92 -13.87 2.11 -12.59
N HIS A 93 -12.64 2.22 -12.08
CA HIS A 93 -11.54 1.35 -12.50
C HIS A 93 -11.80 -0.12 -12.15
N ALA A 94 -12.30 -0.40 -10.93
CA ALA A 94 -12.69 -1.76 -10.52
C ALA A 94 -13.76 -2.36 -11.43
N LYS A 95 -14.82 -1.59 -11.72
CA LYS A 95 -15.89 -2.01 -12.63
C LYS A 95 -15.36 -2.27 -14.04
N TRP A 96 -14.47 -1.40 -14.52
CA TRP A 96 -13.85 -1.56 -15.80
C TRP A 96 -12.96 -2.82 -15.87
N LEU A 97 -12.15 -3.09 -14.84
CA LEU A 97 -11.35 -4.30 -14.75
C LEU A 97 -12.23 -5.55 -14.78
N GLU A 98 -13.28 -5.58 -13.97
CA GLU A 98 -14.22 -6.70 -13.92
C GLU A 98 -14.87 -6.98 -15.27
N ALA A 99 -15.43 -5.96 -15.89
CA ALA A 99 -16.10 -6.09 -17.18
C ALA A 99 -15.13 -6.55 -18.28
N THR A 100 -13.93 -5.97 -18.33
CA THR A 100 -12.96 -6.32 -19.38
C THR A 100 -12.37 -7.71 -19.22
N VAL A 101 -12.16 -8.18 -18.01
CA VAL A 101 -11.67 -9.55 -17.76
C VAL A 101 -12.71 -10.59 -18.18
N ARG A 102 -13.99 -10.34 -17.91
CA ARG A 102 -15.06 -11.30 -18.22
C ARG A 102 -15.54 -11.25 -19.67
N GLU A 103 -15.62 -10.06 -20.24
CA GLU A 103 -16.35 -9.85 -21.50
C GLU A 103 -15.46 -9.63 -22.71
N ILE A 104 -14.15 -9.38 -22.48
CA ILE A 104 -13.21 -9.05 -23.57
C ILE A 104 -12.03 -10.03 -23.58
N PRO A 105 -12.22 -11.26 -24.09
CA PRO A 105 -11.22 -12.33 -23.99
C PRO A 105 -9.93 -12.08 -24.78
N TRP A 106 -9.95 -11.18 -25.76
CA TRP A 106 -8.77 -10.82 -26.55
C TRP A 106 -7.88 -9.76 -25.86
N ARG A 107 -8.34 -9.17 -24.78
CA ARG A 107 -7.58 -8.15 -24.07
C ARG A 107 -6.46 -8.78 -23.24
N LYS A 108 -5.26 -8.24 -23.40
CA LYS A 108 -4.12 -8.62 -22.54
C LYS A 108 -4.31 -8.10 -21.12
N PRO A 109 -3.87 -8.85 -20.11
CA PRO A 109 -3.80 -8.34 -18.73
C PRO A 109 -2.96 -7.07 -18.66
N ILE A 110 -3.35 -6.15 -17.77
CA ILE A 110 -2.55 -4.97 -17.43
C ILE A 110 -1.96 -5.13 -16.03
N ALA A 111 -0.90 -4.41 -15.74
CA ALA A 111 -0.36 -4.32 -14.39
C ALA A 111 -1.42 -3.80 -13.42
N SER A 112 -1.42 -4.32 -12.20
CA SER A 112 -2.37 -3.87 -11.17
C SER A 112 -2.11 -2.43 -10.76
N MET A 113 -3.18 -1.74 -10.38
CA MET A 113 -3.10 -0.46 -9.69
C MET A 113 -2.68 -0.70 -8.25
N ASN A 114 -1.57 -0.12 -7.84
CA ASN A 114 -1.04 -0.27 -6.50
C ASN A 114 -1.16 1.05 -5.76
N LEU A 115 -1.86 1.05 -4.63
CA LEU A 115 -2.08 2.20 -3.75
C LEU A 115 -1.29 1.95 -2.46
N LEU A 116 -0.33 2.82 -2.16
CA LEU A 116 0.37 2.82 -0.87
C LEU A 116 -0.27 3.85 0.05
N VAL A 117 -0.92 3.36 1.08
CA VAL A 117 -1.54 4.17 2.13
C VAL A 117 -0.61 4.17 3.34
N SER A 118 0.15 5.24 3.50
CA SER A 118 1.28 5.28 4.45
C SER A 118 1.00 5.99 5.76
N SER A 119 -0.07 6.76 5.85
CA SER A 119 -0.46 7.49 7.06
C SER A 119 -1.83 6.99 7.51
N HIS A 120 -1.85 5.90 8.27
CA HIS A 120 -3.06 5.22 8.71
C HIS A 120 -3.48 5.61 10.13
N VAL A 121 -4.74 5.36 10.47
CA VAL A 121 -5.39 5.83 11.71
C VAL A 121 -4.73 5.33 12.99
N TRP A 122 -4.10 4.15 12.99
CA TRP A 122 -3.50 3.57 14.19
C TRP A 122 -2.33 4.36 14.75
N ARG A 123 -1.71 5.19 13.94
CA ARG A 123 -0.61 6.04 14.36
C ARG A 123 -0.80 7.45 13.81
N GLN A 124 -1.58 8.23 14.54
CA GLN A 124 -1.77 9.65 14.24
C GLN A 124 -0.52 10.41 14.65
N ASP A 125 0.22 10.87 13.65
CA ASP A 125 1.33 11.79 13.85
C ASP A 125 0.79 13.23 14.10
N HIS A 126 1.55 14.23 13.74
CA HIS A 126 1.18 15.63 13.97
C HIS A 126 0.00 16.15 13.12
N ASN A 127 -0.43 15.42 12.11
CA ASN A 127 -1.55 15.83 11.25
C ASN A 127 -2.94 15.36 11.76
N GLY A 128 -2.99 14.41 12.68
CA GLY A 128 -4.21 13.92 13.29
C GLY A 128 -5.25 13.40 12.28
N PHE A 129 -6.50 13.47 12.64
CA PHE A 129 -7.62 12.93 11.85
C PHE A 129 -7.82 13.59 10.47
N SER A 130 -7.22 14.73 10.21
CA SER A 130 -7.30 15.36 8.88
C SER A 130 -6.54 14.56 7.78
N HIS A 131 -5.65 13.66 8.18
CA HIS A 131 -4.82 12.85 7.28
C HIS A 131 -5.05 11.34 7.45
N GLN A 132 -5.71 10.93 8.53
CA GLN A 132 -6.03 9.53 8.84
C GLN A 132 -7.54 9.33 8.88
N ASP A 133 -8.03 8.40 8.08
CA ASP A 133 -9.42 7.97 8.07
C ASP A 133 -9.53 6.53 7.53
N PRO A 134 -9.87 5.55 8.38
CA PRO A 134 -9.93 4.14 7.97
C PRO A 134 -11.13 3.82 7.08
N GLY A 135 -12.02 4.77 6.81
CA GLY A 135 -13.23 4.58 6.04
C GLY A 135 -12.98 4.00 4.66
N VAL A 136 -11.90 4.38 3.99
CA VAL A 136 -11.52 3.85 2.68
C VAL A 136 -11.34 2.33 2.69
N THR A 137 -10.77 1.77 3.75
CA THR A 137 -10.61 0.32 3.90
C THR A 137 -11.96 -0.38 3.93
N SER A 138 -12.96 0.18 4.62
CA SER A 138 -14.33 -0.34 4.64
C SER A 138 -15.01 -0.25 3.28
N VAL A 139 -14.80 0.83 2.54
CA VAL A 139 -15.30 0.98 1.16
C VAL A 139 -14.72 -0.10 0.25
N LEU A 140 -13.41 -0.31 0.29
CA LEU A 140 -12.74 -1.35 -0.50
C LEU A 140 -13.17 -2.77 -0.07
N LEU A 141 -13.30 -3.02 1.23
CA LEU A 141 -13.73 -4.31 1.77
C LEU A 141 -15.14 -4.66 1.31
N ASN A 142 -16.08 -3.71 1.33
CA ASN A 142 -17.43 -3.93 0.83
C ASN A 142 -17.46 -4.34 -0.65
N LYS A 143 -16.47 -3.92 -1.43
CA LYS A 143 -16.34 -4.31 -2.84
C LYS A 143 -15.72 -5.69 -3.01
N CYS A 144 -14.88 -6.13 -2.10
CA CYS A 144 -14.32 -7.49 -2.12
C CYS A 144 -15.41 -8.57 -2.02
N PHE A 145 -16.49 -8.32 -1.32
CA PHE A 145 -17.63 -9.28 -1.24
C PHE A 145 -18.33 -9.51 -2.58
N HIS A 146 -18.22 -8.56 -3.48
CA HIS A 146 -18.81 -8.67 -4.82
C HIS A 146 -17.76 -9.05 -5.88
N ASN A 147 -16.47 -8.79 -5.63
CA ASN A 147 -15.38 -8.89 -6.58
C ASN A 147 -14.03 -9.19 -5.93
N ASP A 148 -13.92 -10.33 -5.26
CA ASP A 148 -12.70 -10.82 -4.62
C ASP A 148 -11.49 -10.97 -5.57
N HIS A 149 -11.75 -11.02 -6.88
CA HIS A 149 -10.71 -11.16 -7.89
C HIS A 149 -10.07 -9.83 -8.31
N VAL A 150 -10.72 -8.68 -8.06
CA VAL A 150 -10.28 -7.37 -8.56
C VAL A 150 -9.61 -6.54 -7.48
N ILE A 151 -10.00 -6.68 -6.21
CA ILE A 151 -9.48 -5.86 -5.12
C ILE A 151 -8.70 -6.73 -4.14
N GLY A 152 -7.47 -6.27 -3.80
CA GLY A 152 -6.65 -6.81 -2.73
C GLY A 152 -6.41 -5.75 -1.66
N ILE A 153 -6.56 -6.11 -0.39
CA ILE A 153 -6.27 -5.24 0.75
C ILE A 153 -5.23 -5.93 1.62
N TYR A 154 -4.13 -5.24 1.87
CA TYR A 154 -2.97 -5.79 2.56
C TYR A 154 -2.56 -4.87 3.72
N PHE A 155 -2.42 -5.44 4.90
CA PHE A 155 -1.91 -4.75 6.08
C PHE A 155 -0.50 -5.27 6.40
N ALA A 156 0.50 -4.43 6.23
CA ALA A 156 1.87 -4.81 6.55
C ALA A 156 2.09 -4.82 8.07
N THR A 157 2.51 -5.94 8.62
CA THR A 157 2.83 -6.09 10.06
C THR A 157 4.19 -5.50 10.40
N ASP A 158 5.13 -5.52 9.43
CA ASP A 158 6.48 -4.99 9.54
C ASP A 158 7.08 -4.68 8.16
N ALA A 159 8.33 -4.26 8.14
CA ALA A 159 9.04 -3.91 6.90
C ALA A 159 9.23 -5.11 5.95
N ASN A 160 9.48 -6.32 6.47
CA ASN A 160 9.64 -7.51 5.65
C ASN A 160 8.32 -7.96 5.05
N MET A 161 7.22 -7.85 5.79
CA MET A 161 5.88 -8.08 5.26
C MET A 161 5.54 -7.05 4.17
N LEU A 162 5.88 -5.77 4.37
CA LEU A 162 5.69 -4.76 3.32
C LEU A 162 6.46 -5.09 2.03
N LEU A 163 7.69 -5.58 2.14
CA LEU A 163 8.46 -6.02 0.97
C LEU A 163 7.82 -7.22 0.27
N ALA A 164 7.34 -8.21 1.02
CA ALA A 164 6.64 -9.37 0.47
C ALA A 164 5.33 -8.96 -0.24
N ILE A 165 4.54 -8.08 0.38
CA ILE A 165 3.32 -7.51 -0.20
C ILE A 165 3.64 -6.75 -1.48
N ALA A 166 4.63 -5.87 -1.46
CA ALA A 166 5.03 -5.10 -2.64
C ALA A 166 5.46 -6.01 -3.80
N GLU A 167 6.25 -7.06 -3.51
CA GLU A 167 6.63 -8.06 -4.50
C GLU A 167 5.41 -8.74 -5.14
N LYS A 168 4.45 -9.18 -4.33
CA LYS A 168 3.20 -9.80 -4.79
C LYS A 168 2.36 -8.82 -5.63
N CYS A 169 2.18 -7.61 -5.13
CA CYS A 169 1.38 -6.59 -5.80
C CYS A 169 1.96 -6.16 -7.13
N TYR A 170 3.27 -5.94 -7.22
CA TYR A 170 3.92 -5.55 -8.48
C TYR A 170 3.95 -6.65 -9.54
N LYS A 171 3.85 -7.90 -9.14
CA LYS A 171 3.72 -9.05 -10.07
C LYS A 171 2.27 -9.33 -10.47
N SER A 172 1.30 -8.78 -9.78
CA SER A 172 -0.12 -9.02 -10.03
C SER A 172 -0.62 -8.23 -11.24
N THR A 173 -1.70 -8.74 -11.85
CA THR A 173 -2.37 -8.10 -12.99
C THR A 173 -3.87 -8.01 -12.75
N ASN A 174 -4.51 -7.02 -13.38
CA ASN A 174 -5.95 -6.81 -13.37
C ASN A 174 -6.55 -6.64 -11.96
N LYS A 175 -5.80 -6.00 -11.05
CA LYS A 175 -6.23 -5.75 -9.67
C LYS A 175 -6.05 -4.30 -9.27
N ILE A 176 -6.74 -3.93 -8.20
CA ILE A 176 -6.45 -2.77 -7.37
C ILE A 176 -5.93 -3.32 -6.05
N ASN A 177 -4.71 -3.00 -5.69
CA ASN A 177 -4.07 -3.41 -4.44
C ASN A 177 -3.96 -2.20 -3.52
N ALA A 178 -4.63 -2.24 -2.38
CA ALA A 178 -4.46 -1.27 -1.31
C ALA A 178 -3.46 -1.83 -0.28
N ILE A 179 -2.33 -1.16 -0.14
CA ILE A 179 -1.23 -1.53 0.74
C ILE A 179 -1.22 -0.54 1.90
N ILE A 180 -1.65 -0.97 3.07
CA ILE A 180 -1.69 -0.17 4.29
C ILE A 180 -0.41 -0.45 5.08
N ALA A 181 0.42 0.58 5.25
CA ALA A 181 1.71 0.45 5.91
C ALA A 181 2.06 1.71 6.71
N GLY A 182 2.66 1.54 7.86
CA GLY A 182 3.20 2.64 8.65
C GLY A 182 4.42 3.27 7.99
N LYS A 183 4.60 4.57 8.21
CA LYS A 183 5.78 5.33 7.75
C LYS A 183 6.78 5.64 8.85
N GLN A 184 6.50 5.23 10.07
CA GLN A 184 7.37 5.43 11.22
C GLN A 184 8.17 4.15 11.53
N PRO A 185 9.34 4.27 12.16
CA PRO A 185 10.08 3.11 12.63
C PRO A 185 9.21 2.22 13.53
N ALA A 186 9.24 0.93 13.26
CA ALA A 186 8.50 -0.09 14.01
C ALA A 186 9.37 -1.34 14.19
N ALA A 187 8.95 -2.26 15.04
CA ALA A 187 9.61 -3.54 15.21
C ALA A 187 9.52 -4.38 13.93
N THR A 188 10.54 -5.17 13.69
CA THR A 188 10.55 -6.18 12.62
C THR A 188 10.42 -7.55 13.29
N TRP A 189 9.34 -8.25 13.00
CA TRP A 189 8.96 -9.50 13.64
C TRP A 189 9.39 -10.73 12.84
N LEU A 190 9.30 -10.62 11.52
CA LEU A 190 9.45 -11.72 10.58
C LEU A 190 10.71 -11.55 9.74
N THR A 191 11.32 -12.66 9.36
CA THR A 191 12.23 -12.68 8.22
C THR A 191 11.45 -12.50 6.92
N LEU A 192 12.11 -12.15 5.82
CA LEU A 192 11.44 -11.99 4.53
C LEU A 192 10.79 -13.29 4.04
N ASP A 193 11.41 -14.43 4.31
CA ASP A 193 10.87 -15.73 3.89
C ASP A 193 9.64 -16.14 4.73
N GLU A 194 9.64 -15.88 6.02
CA GLU A 194 8.46 -16.04 6.87
C GLU A 194 7.33 -15.11 6.42
N ALA A 195 7.62 -13.85 6.14
CA ALA A 195 6.65 -12.89 5.65
C ALA A 195 6.00 -13.36 4.32
N ARG A 196 6.79 -13.90 3.38
CA ARG A 196 6.26 -14.48 2.14
C ARG A 196 5.35 -15.67 2.41
N ALA A 197 5.77 -16.58 3.32
CA ALA A 197 4.99 -17.75 3.66
C ALA A 197 3.65 -17.39 4.34
N GLU A 198 3.64 -16.39 5.20
CA GLU A 198 2.42 -15.88 5.83
C GLU A 198 1.50 -15.19 4.83
N LEU A 199 2.06 -14.36 3.96
CA LEU A 199 1.29 -13.64 2.93
C LEU A 199 0.52 -14.60 2.00
N GLU A 200 1.06 -15.77 1.72
CA GLU A 200 0.35 -16.79 0.93
C GLU A 200 -0.84 -17.41 1.68
N LYS A 201 -0.78 -17.46 3.01
CA LYS A 201 -1.89 -17.92 3.85
C LYS A 201 -2.97 -16.83 4.04
N GLY A 202 -2.60 -15.56 3.88
CA GLY A 202 -3.47 -14.40 4.13
C GLY A 202 -3.54 -13.98 5.60
N ALA A 203 -3.59 -14.93 6.52
CA ALA A 203 -3.44 -14.73 7.97
C ALA A 203 -2.69 -15.93 8.56
N ALA A 204 -1.90 -15.72 9.60
CA ALA A 204 -1.13 -16.76 10.26
C ALA A 204 -1.18 -16.65 11.77
N ALA A 205 -1.17 -17.80 12.45
CA ALA A 205 -0.91 -17.84 13.89
C ALA A 205 0.61 -17.77 14.12
N TRP A 206 1.01 -17.00 15.13
CA TRP A 206 2.39 -16.90 15.57
C TRP A 206 2.64 -17.80 16.77
N ASP A 207 2.92 -19.08 16.50
CA ASP A 207 3.15 -20.06 17.55
C ASP A 207 4.30 -19.66 18.48
N TRP A 208 5.32 -18.99 17.94
CA TRP A 208 6.45 -18.48 18.71
C TRP A 208 6.10 -17.36 19.70
N ALA A 209 4.96 -16.67 19.49
CA ALA A 209 4.45 -15.63 20.37
C ALA A 209 3.34 -16.13 21.30
N SER A 210 2.81 -17.34 21.05
CA SER A 210 1.74 -17.95 21.85
C SER A 210 2.29 -18.55 23.15
N THR A 211 1.46 -18.53 24.20
CA THR A 211 1.68 -19.29 25.44
C THR A 211 1.01 -20.65 25.42
N ALA A 212 -0.06 -20.79 24.64
CA ALA A 212 -0.80 -22.04 24.48
C ALA A 212 0.01 -23.03 23.62
N LYS A 213 0.01 -24.32 24.00
CA LYS A 213 0.68 -25.37 23.23
C LYS A 213 -0.06 -25.78 21.97
N ASN A 214 -1.35 -25.55 21.97
CA ASN A 214 -2.24 -25.81 20.84
C ASN A 214 -3.50 -24.93 20.95
N ASN A 215 -4.29 -24.87 19.90
CA ASN A 215 -5.49 -24.02 19.86
C ASN A 215 -6.57 -24.38 20.89
N ASP A 216 -6.64 -25.66 21.31
CA ASP A 216 -7.65 -26.12 22.27
C ASP A 216 -7.32 -25.67 23.72
N GLU A 217 -6.07 -25.35 23.98
CA GLU A 217 -5.60 -24.85 25.28
C GLU A 217 -5.60 -23.31 25.35
N ALA A 218 -5.87 -22.61 24.26
CA ALA A 218 -5.88 -21.15 24.23
C ALA A 218 -7.14 -20.60 24.90
N GLU A 219 -6.99 -19.89 26.01
CA GLU A 219 -8.07 -19.19 26.71
C GLU A 219 -8.44 -17.87 26.03
N VAL A 220 -7.44 -17.20 25.44
CA VAL A 220 -7.57 -15.92 24.75
C VAL A 220 -6.89 -15.99 23.40
N VAL A 221 -7.55 -15.50 22.35
CA VAL A 221 -7.00 -15.35 21.02
C VAL A 221 -6.87 -13.86 20.72
N LEU A 222 -5.65 -13.40 20.50
CA LEU A 222 -5.36 -12.02 20.07
C LEU A 222 -5.20 -12.00 18.55
N ALA A 223 -5.84 -11.05 17.89
CA ALA A 223 -5.74 -10.87 16.43
C ALA A 223 -5.46 -9.42 16.06
N ALA A 224 -4.59 -9.21 15.10
CA ALA A 224 -4.25 -7.88 14.59
C ALA A 224 -4.04 -7.90 13.08
N ALA A 225 -4.17 -6.72 12.48
CA ALA A 225 -3.78 -6.46 11.11
C ALA A 225 -3.04 -5.12 11.05
N GLY A 226 -1.83 -5.13 10.49
CA GLY A 226 -0.97 -3.96 10.38
C GLY A 226 0.08 -3.85 11.50
N ASP A 227 0.98 -2.89 11.36
CA ASP A 227 2.17 -2.72 12.21
C ASP A 227 1.82 -2.35 13.67
N VAL A 228 1.07 -1.28 13.88
CA VAL A 228 0.73 -0.81 15.23
C VAL A 228 -0.18 -1.80 15.97
N PRO A 229 -1.30 -2.31 15.40
CA PRO A 229 -2.09 -3.34 16.07
C PRO A 229 -1.29 -4.59 16.42
N THR A 230 -0.35 -5.01 15.56
CA THR A 230 0.53 -6.14 15.87
C THR A 230 1.43 -5.85 17.06
N GLN A 231 2.04 -4.67 17.12
CA GLN A 231 2.85 -4.25 18.27
C GLN A 231 2.03 -4.22 19.56
N GLU A 232 0.81 -3.73 19.51
CA GLU A 232 -0.09 -3.65 20.67
C GLU A 232 -0.50 -5.03 21.19
N ILE A 233 -0.83 -5.99 20.31
CA ILE A 233 -1.17 -7.32 20.78
C ILE A 233 0.03 -8.08 21.33
N MET A 234 1.24 -7.83 20.84
CA MET A 234 2.46 -8.40 21.42
C MET A 234 2.65 -7.91 22.85
N ALA A 235 2.49 -6.61 23.10
CA ALA A 235 2.54 -6.05 24.44
C ALA A 235 1.39 -6.57 25.33
N ALA A 236 0.19 -6.71 24.79
CA ALA A 236 -0.95 -7.28 25.50
C ALA A 236 -0.71 -8.76 25.88
N SER A 237 -0.12 -9.55 24.99
CA SER A 237 0.26 -10.94 25.26
C SER A 237 1.22 -11.03 26.45
N ASP A 238 2.25 -10.18 26.46
CA ASP A 238 3.19 -10.16 27.59
C ASP A 238 2.49 -9.79 28.91
N ARG A 239 1.54 -8.86 28.86
CA ARG A 239 0.75 -8.49 30.03
C ARG A 239 -0.18 -9.61 30.52
N LEU A 240 -0.79 -10.35 29.61
CA LEU A 240 -1.63 -11.52 29.96
C LEU A 240 -0.78 -12.61 30.62
N LYS A 241 0.42 -12.88 30.12
CA LYS A 241 1.38 -13.81 30.76
C LYS A 241 1.67 -13.44 32.22
N GLU A 242 1.91 -12.14 32.49
CA GLU A 242 2.13 -11.66 33.87
C GLU A 242 0.91 -11.87 34.75
N LEU A 243 -0.28 -11.89 34.20
CA LEU A 243 -1.53 -12.12 34.94
C LEU A 243 -1.90 -13.62 35.07
N GLY A 244 -1.12 -14.51 34.43
CA GLY A 244 -1.31 -15.94 34.49
C GLY A 244 -2.34 -16.49 33.52
N VAL A 245 -2.61 -15.75 32.44
CA VAL A 245 -3.49 -16.13 31.32
C VAL A 245 -2.67 -16.68 30.17
#